data_498a829bde2ffbbd1baad62f852c1249
#
_entry.id   498a829bde2ffbbd1baad62f852c1249
#
_cell.length_a   1.000
_cell.length_b   1.000
_cell.length_c   1.000
_cell.angle_alpha   90.00
_cell.angle_beta   90.00
_cell.angle_gamma   90.00
#
_symmetry.space_group_name_H-M   'P 1'
#
loop_
_entity.id
_entity.type
_entity.pdbx_description
1 polymer ?
#
loop_
_entity_poly.entity_id
_entity_poly.type
_entity_poly.pdbx_seq_one_letter_code
_entity_poly.pdbx_strand_id
1 'polypeptide(L)'
;MIKKYVFGTPFPTNAVVTEMETAKDKLPFLETDNQGTFNYALSENDIVYGLGEQIRGINKRGWQYVSWNYDNPNHHEDTRSLYGSHNFILIRGDVTFGAFFDYAGKMEFDIGYTRRDLMQIKAAKNDLVVYIITGENEKDIVKQFRKIIGRSYIPPFWAFGYGQSRWGYKTEQDIREVAKRYQAAGIPLDSIYLDIDYMERYK
;
A
#
# COMPACT_ATOMS: atom_id res chain seq x y z
N MET A 1 -14.67 -15.34 -0.11
CA MET A 1 -15.53 -14.82 -1.22
C MET A 1 -15.11 -13.39 -1.51
N ILE A 2 -15.19 -12.95 -2.78
CA ILE A 2 -14.86 -11.57 -3.17
C ILE A 2 -16.10 -10.97 -3.85
N LYS A 3 -16.45 -9.74 -3.48
CA LYS A 3 -17.53 -8.96 -4.12
C LYS A 3 -17.00 -7.61 -4.58
N LYS A 4 -17.35 -7.21 -5.80
CA LYS A 4 -16.98 -5.95 -6.44
C LYS A 4 -18.12 -4.97 -6.41
N TYR A 5 -17.89 -3.75 -5.96
CA TYR A 5 -18.85 -2.64 -5.94
C TYR A 5 -18.27 -1.45 -6.71
N VAL A 6 -19.07 -0.87 -7.59
CA VAL A 6 -18.64 0.24 -8.45
C VAL A 6 -19.37 1.51 -8.05
N PHE A 7 -18.65 2.58 -7.85
CA PHE A 7 -19.15 3.90 -7.53
C PHE A 7 -18.77 4.88 -8.63
N GLY A 8 -19.70 5.69 -9.09
CA GLY A 8 -19.44 6.69 -10.14
C GLY A 8 -18.91 6.09 -11.44
N THR A 9 -17.90 6.74 -12.02
CA THR A 9 -17.22 6.31 -13.25
C THR A 9 -15.73 6.13 -12.98
N PRO A 10 -15.31 4.96 -12.47
CA PRO A 10 -13.91 4.73 -12.07
C PRO A 10 -12.93 4.85 -13.24
N PHE A 11 -11.78 5.46 -12.96
CA PHE A 11 -10.64 5.42 -13.88
C PHE A 11 -10.01 4.01 -13.84
N PRO A 12 -9.72 3.38 -14.98
CA PRO A 12 -9.06 2.07 -15.01
C PRO A 12 -7.62 2.16 -14.51
N THR A 13 -7.33 1.50 -13.39
CA THR A 13 -6.01 1.53 -12.74
C THR A 13 -5.09 0.40 -13.19
N ASN A 14 -5.63 -0.65 -13.80
CA ASN A 14 -4.95 -1.92 -14.09
C ASN A 14 -4.41 -2.65 -12.82
N ALA A 15 -4.85 -2.26 -11.64
CA ALA A 15 -4.46 -2.90 -10.39
C ALA A 15 -5.08 -4.29 -10.21
N VAL A 16 -6.19 -4.55 -10.87
CA VAL A 16 -6.94 -5.81 -10.80
C VAL A 16 -6.80 -6.57 -12.11
N VAL A 17 -6.32 -7.80 -12.02
CA VAL A 17 -6.05 -8.68 -13.17
C VAL A 17 -7.16 -9.71 -13.41
N THR A 18 -8.16 -9.77 -12.53
CA THR A 18 -9.28 -10.72 -12.62
C THR A 18 -10.56 -9.97 -12.93
N GLU A 19 -11.22 -10.31 -14.02
CA GLU A 19 -12.55 -9.79 -14.31
C GLU A 19 -13.59 -10.34 -13.32
N MET A 20 -14.44 -9.45 -12.83
CA MET A 20 -15.50 -9.77 -11.87
C MET A 20 -16.75 -8.97 -12.18
N GLU A 21 -17.89 -9.62 -12.06
CA GLU A 21 -19.19 -8.93 -12.13
C GLU A 21 -19.38 -7.99 -10.93
N THR A 22 -20.09 -6.89 -11.18
CA THR A 22 -20.47 -5.96 -10.12
C THR A 22 -21.60 -6.57 -9.29
N ALA A 23 -21.43 -6.58 -7.98
CA ALA A 23 -22.44 -7.04 -7.03
C ALA A 23 -23.67 -6.12 -7.08
N LYS A 24 -24.85 -6.71 -6.94
CA LYS A 24 -26.15 -6.00 -6.97
C LYS A 24 -26.70 -5.72 -5.57
N ASP A 25 -26.16 -6.38 -4.56
CA ASP A 25 -26.54 -6.20 -3.16
C ASP A 25 -25.85 -4.96 -2.54
N LYS A 26 -26.30 -4.57 -1.36
CA LYS A 26 -25.72 -3.46 -0.61
C LYS A 26 -24.28 -3.80 -0.21
N LEU A 27 -23.39 -2.79 -0.25
CA LEU A 27 -22.03 -2.89 0.27
C LEU A 27 -22.06 -3.39 1.73
N PRO A 28 -21.47 -4.56 2.03
CA PRO A 28 -21.47 -5.08 3.39
C PRO A 28 -20.40 -4.41 4.23
N PHE A 29 -20.58 -4.38 5.54
CA PHE A 29 -19.67 -3.90 6.58
C PHE A 29 -19.40 -2.39 6.55
N LEU A 30 -19.39 -1.74 5.41
CA LEU A 30 -19.11 -0.31 5.26
C LEU A 30 -20.38 0.45 4.94
N GLU A 31 -20.63 1.52 5.69
CA GLU A 31 -21.65 2.51 5.36
C GLU A 31 -21.06 3.57 4.43
N THR A 32 -21.77 3.98 3.41
CA THR A 32 -21.31 5.01 2.47
C THR A 32 -22.34 6.11 2.28
N ASP A 33 -21.85 7.35 2.14
CA ASP A 33 -22.64 8.52 1.76
C ASP A 33 -22.86 8.63 0.24
N ASN A 34 -22.26 7.71 -0.55
CA ASN A 34 -22.22 7.77 -2.01
C ASN A 34 -21.56 9.05 -2.57
N GLN A 35 -20.69 9.69 -1.76
CA GLN A 35 -19.89 10.85 -2.14
C GLN A 35 -18.38 10.63 -1.93
N GLY A 36 -17.98 9.36 -1.75
CA GLY A 36 -16.59 8.96 -1.56
C GLY A 36 -16.20 8.75 -0.10
N THR A 37 -17.16 8.80 0.84
CA THR A 37 -16.91 8.47 2.25
C THR A 37 -17.43 7.08 2.59
N PHE A 38 -16.60 6.31 3.29
CA PHE A 38 -16.93 4.97 3.80
C PHE A 38 -16.63 4.92 5.28
N ASN A 39 -17.59 4.45 6.05
CA ASN A 39 -17.51 4.38 7.51
C ASN A 39 -17.65 2.93 7.98
N TYR A 40 -16.88 2.59 9.03
CA TYR A 40 -16.99 1.33 9.75
C TYR A 40 -17.00 1.60 11.24
N ALA A 41 -18.01 1.07 11.95
CA ALA A 41 -18.08 1.15 13.40
C ALA A 41 -17.03 0.21 14.01
N LEU A 42 -16.01 0.77 14.66
CA LEU A 42 -14.95 0.02 15.30
C LEU A 42 -15.41 -0.50 16.68
N SER A 43 -15.34 -1.81 16.89
CA SER A 43 -15.45 -2.40 18.23
C SER A 43 -14.14 -2.23 19.01
N GLU A 44 -14.16 -2.44 20.33
CA GLU A 44 -12.96 -2.34 21.16
C GLU A 44 -11.87 -3.35 20.75
N ASN A 45 -12.28 -4.51 20.27
CA ASN A 45 -11.40 -5.63 19.91
C ASN A 45 -10.91 -5.58 18.46
N ASP A 46 -11.39 -4.65 17.64
CA ASP A 46 -10.99 -4.58 16.24
C ASP A 46 -9.51 -4.19 16.09
N ILE A 47 -8.81 -4.97 15.30
CA ILE A 47 -7.46 -4.69 14.84
C ILE A 47 -7.54 -4.40 13.34
N VAL A 48 -6.90 -3.34 12.90
CA VAL A 48 -6.87 -2.95 11.49
C VAL A 48 -5.45 -3.09 10.96
N TYR A 49 -5.28 -3.93 9.94
CA TYR A 49 -4.02 -4.14 9.22
C TYR A 49 -4.08 -3.53 7.83
N GLY A 50 -2.92 -3.32 7.20
CA GLY A 50 -2.83 -2.93 5.79
C GLY A 50 -2.17 -1.60 5.55
N LEU A 51 -2.58 -0.92 4.47
CA LEU A 51 -2.08 0.36 3.97
C LEU A 51 -0.60 0.34 3.50
N GLY A 52 0.01 -0.87 3.39
CA GLY A 52 1.37 -1.03 2.90
C GLY A 52 2.43 -0.44 3.82
N GLU A 53 3.40 0.24 3.25
CA GLU A 53 4.50 0.87 3.96
C GLU A 53 4.02 2.06 4.79
N GLN A 54 4.21 1.98 6.10
CA GLN A 54 3.84 3.02 7.06
C GLN A 54 4.81 3.00 8.24
N ILE A 55 5.09 4.17 8.84
CA ILE A 55 6.05 4.29 9.95
C ILE A 55 5.57 3.56 11.21
N ARG A 56 4.26 3.58 11.45
CA ARG A 56 3.68 3.02 12.67
C ARG A 56 3.52 1.50 12.61
N GLY A 57 3.22 0.92 13.78
CA GLY A 57 3.09 -0.52 13.95
C GLY A 57 2.07 -1.19 13.03
N ILE A 58 2.00 -2.51 13.13
CA ILE A 58 1.16 -3.36 12.27
C ILE A 58 -0.34 -3.07 12.47
N ASN A 59 -0.79 -2.80 13.71
CA ASN A 59 -2.15 -2.31 13.97
C ASN A 59 -2.24 -0.83 13.64
N LYS A 60 -3.08 -0.49 12.70
CA LYS A 60 -3.26 0.88 12.18
C LYS A 60 -4.21 1.73 13.01
N ARG A 61 -4.88 1.15 14.02
CA ARG A 61 -5.85 1.85 14.86
C ARG A 61 -5.22 2.97 15.67
N GLY A 62 -5.98 4.05 15.87
CA GLY A 62 -5.57 5.23 16.64
C GLY A 62 -4.80 6.27 15.85
N TRP A 63 -4.77 6.17 14.52
CA TRP A 63 -4.00 7.06 13.66
C TRP A 63 -4.71 7.42 12.36
N GLN A 64 -4.18 8.47 11.69
CA GLN A 64 -4.58 8.87 10.35
C GLN A 64 -3.48 8.55 9.34
N TYR A 65 -3.89 8.10 8.15
CA TYR A 65 -3.00 7.78 7.04
C TYR A 65 -3.52 8.43 5.75
N VAL A 66 -2.60 8.74 4.85
CA VAL A 66 -2.92 9.28 3.54
C VAL A 66 -2.29 8.38 2.47
N SER A 67 -3.12 7.86 1.60
CA SER A 67 -2.67 7.17 0.40
C SER A 67 -2.47 8.21 -0.71
N TRP A 68 -1.26 8.73 -0.76
CA TRP A 68 -0.79 9.71 -1.73
C TRP A 68 0.72 9.72 -1.71
N ASN A 69 1.35 9.02 -2.65
CA ASN A 69 2.79 8.86 -2.71
C ASN A 69 3.47 10.22 -2.84
N TYR A 70 4.49 10.43 -2.04
CA TYR A 70 5.14 11.71 -2.03
C TYR A 70 6.60 11.59 -1.56
N ASP A 71 7.49 12.30 -2.25
CA ASP A 71 8.92 12.29 -1.97
C ASP A 71 9.23 13.26 -0.82
N ASN A 72 9.49 12.70 0.35
CA ASN A 72 9.90 13.44 1.53
C ASN A 72 10.88 12.60 2.36
N PRO A 73 12.17 12.95 2.42
CA PRO A 73 13.15 12.22 3.21
C PRO A 73 13.06 12.47 4.72
N ASN A 74 12.31 13.50 5.14
CA ASN A 74 12.16 13.89 6.54
C ASN A 74 10.93 13.21 7.15
N HIS A 75 11.12 12.00 7.67
CA HIS A 75 10.06 11.24 8.31
C HIS A 75 9.99 11.50 9.80
N HIS A 76 8.78 11.66 10.31
CA HIS A 76 8.46 11.78 11.72
C HIS A 76 7.41 10.71 12.11
N GLU A 77 7.22 10.47 13.40
CA GLU A 77 6.24 9.50 13.88
C GLU A 77 4.81 9.81 13.43
N ASP A 78 4.49 11.06 13.19
CA ASP A 78 3.19 11.52 12.72
C ASP A 78 3.08 11.62 11.19
N THR A 79 4.12 11.26 10.44
CA THR A 79 4.08 11.22 8.98
C THR A 79 2.96 10.28 8.51
N ARG A 80 2.03 10.80 7.69
CA ARG A 80 0.82 10.10 7.28
C ARG A 80 0.94 9.41 5.93
N SER A 81 1.95 9.74 5.13
CA SER A 81 2.19 9.21 3.79
C SER A 81 3.67 8.99 3.58
N LEU A 82 4.02 7.93 2.86
CA LEU A 82 5.38 7.58 2.46
C LEU A 82 5.47 7.46 0.94
N TYR A 83 6.55 6.84 0.43
CA TYR A 83 6.80 6.67 -1.00
C TYR A 83 5.85 5.66 -1.67
N GLY A 84 5.33 4.69 -0.93
CA GLY A 84 4.39 3.68 -1.42
C GLY A 84 3.04 3.76 -0.73
N SER A 85 1.96 3.58 -1.48
CA SER A 85 0.59 3.57 -0.96
C SER A 85 -0.16 2.34 -1.44
N HIS A 86 -0.87 1.69 -0.54
CA HIS A 86 -1.68 0.51 -0.82
C HIS A 86 -3.04 0.64 -0.17
N ASN A 87 -4.10 0.76 -0.96
CA ASN A 87 -5.46 0.97 -0.48
C ASN A 87 -6.16 -0.33 -0.06
N PHE A 88 -5.42 -1.25 0.56
CA PHE A 88 -5.96 -2.47 1.12
C PHE A 88 -5.91 -2.42 2.64
N ILE A 89 -7.04 -2.70 3.28
CA ILE A 89 -7.17 -2.88 4.73
C ILE A 89 -7.78 -4.24 5.03
N LEU A 90 -7.41 -4.80 6.17
CA LEU A 90 -7.98 -6.01 6.74
C LEU A 90 -8.38 -5.72 8.17
N ILE A 91 -9.66 -5.91 8.48
CA ILE A 91 -10.20 -5.78 9.83
C ILE A 91 -10.30 -7.18 10.42
N ARG A 92 -9.82 -7.35 11.65
CA ARG A 92 -9.97 -8.52 12.48
C ARG A 92 -10.64 -8.14 13.79
N GLY A 93 -11.78 -8.72 14.07
CA GLY A 93 -12.57 -8.45 15.27
C GLY A 93 -13.79 -9.36 15.32
N ASP A 94 -14.93 -8.83 15.72
CA ASP A 94 -16.21 -9.55 15.73
C ASP A 94 -16.61 -10.00 14.33
N VAL A 95 -16.25 -9.20 13.31
CA VAL A 95 -16.25 -9.59 11.90
C VAL A 95 -14.85 -9.48 11.34
N THR A 96 -14.48 -10.40 10.44
CA THR A 96 -13.17 -10.38 9.79
C THR A 96 -13.35 -10.28 8.28
N PHE A 97 -12.86 -9.19 7.69
CA PHE A 97 -12.95 -8.96 6.25
C PHE A 97 -11.79 -8.08 5.75
N GLY A 98 -11.52 -8.15 4.46
CA GLY A 98 -10.65 -7.21 3.74
C GLY A 98 -11.47 -6.25 2.90
N ALA A 99 -10.99 -5.03 2.74
CA ALA A 99 -11.49 -4.06 1.78
C ALA A 99 -10.34 -3.51 0.95
N PHE A 100 -10.47 -3.58 -0.37
CA PHE A 100 -9.55 -2.99 -1.31
C PHE A 100 -10.25 -1.90 -2.10
N PHE A 101 -9.70 -0.70 -2.04
CA PHE A 101 -10.21 0.48 -2.75
C PHE A 101 -9.34 0.69 -3.99
N ASP A 102 -9.83 0.26 -5.13
CA ASP A 102 -9.17 0.48 -6.42
C ASP A 102 -9.46 1.92 -6.89
N TYR A 103 -8.57 2.81 -6.53
CA TYR A 103 -8.67 4.23 -6.76
C TYR A 103 -7.29 4.86 -6.98
N ALA A 104 -7.14 5.57 -8.09
CA ALA A 104 -5.88 6.21 -8.48
C ALA A 104 -5.64 7.59 -7.86
N GLY A 105 -6.59 8.11 -7.08
CA GLY A 105 -6.50 9.41 -6.44
C GLY A 105 -6.12 9.35 -4.97
N LYS A 106 -6.07 10.52 -4.34
CA LYS A 106 -5.80 10.65 -2.91
C LYS A 106 -6.91 10.03 -2.07
N MET A 107 -6.53 9.20 -1.09
CA MET A 107 -7.42 8.68 -0.06
C MET A 107 -6.90 9.02 1.34
N GLU A 108 -7.82 9.20 2.26
CA GLU A 108 -7.54 9.45 3.67
C GLU A 108 -8.20 8.36 4.51
N PHE A 109 -7.47 7.84 5.49
CA PHE A 109 -7.92 6.80 6.40
C PHE A 109 -7.78 7.31 7.84
N ASP A 110 -8.89 7.62 8.48
CA ASP A 110 -8.96 7.90 9.91
C ASP A 110 -9.41 6.63 10.62
N ILE A 111 -8.48 5.98 11.31
CA ILE A 111 -8.74 4.67 11.92
C ILE A 111 -8.83 4.82 13.44
N GLY A 112 -9.96 5.35 13.90
CA GLY A 112 -10.19 5.55 15.33
C GLY A 112 -9.33 6.65 15.96
N TYR A 113 -8.80 7.58 15.17
CA TYR A 113 -8.03 8.73 15.64
C TYR A 113 -8.95 9.87 16.08
N THR A 114 -9.78 10.36 15.18
CA THR A 114 -10.74 11.45 15.50
C THR A 114 -11.88 10.93 16.40
N ARG A 115 -12.37 9.75 16.13
CA ARG A 115 -13.37 9.05 16.94
C ARG A 115 -12.92 7.61 17.17
N ARG A 116 -12.79 7.20 18.42
CA ARG A 116 -12.26 5.87 18.79
C ARG A 116 -13.11 4.70 18.30
N ASP A 117 -14.39 4.92 18.12
CA ASP A 117 -15.43 3.97 17.70
C ASP A 117 -15.70 4.00 16.19
N LEU A 118 -14.91 4.76 15.40
CA LEU A 118 -15.17 4.96 13.99
C LEU A 118 -13.89 4.86 13.17
N MET A 119 -13.91 4.05 12.12
CA MET A 119 -13.01 4.18 10.99
C MET A 119 -13.73 4.91 9.86
N GLN A 120 -13.15 6.00 9.40
CA GLN A 120 -13.62 6.76 8.25
C GLN A 120 -12.59 6.76 7.13
N ILE A 121 -13.02 6.39 5.93
CA ILE A 121 -12.20 6.35 4.72
C ILE A 121 -12.78 7.35 3.74
N LYS A 122 -11.97 8.24 3.20
CA LYS A 122 -12.39 9.27 2.25
C LYS A 122 -11.57 9.18 0.97
N ALA A 123 -12.24 9.00 -0.14
CA ALA A 123 -11.68 9.21 -1.47
C ALA A 123 -11.93 10.66 -1.90
N ALA A 124 -11.00 11.26 -2.65
CA ALA A 124 -11.17 12.62 -3.16
C ALA A 124 -12.35 12.77 -4.13
N LYS A 125 -12.77 11.67 -4.77
CA LYS A 125 -13.95 11.58 -5.63
C LYS A 125 -14.64 10.24 -5.43
N ASN A 126 -15.94 10.17 -5.77
CA ASN A 126 -16.72 8.92 -5.69
C ASN A 126 -16.61 8.06 -6.97
N ASP A 127 -15.50 8.13 -7.69
CA ASP A 127 -15.26 7.37 -8.93
C ASP A 127 -14.25 6.25 -8.66
N LEU A 128 -14.68 5.18 -7.97
CA LEU A 128 -13.81 4.11 -7.52
C LEU A 128 -14.49 2.74 -7.50
N VAL A 129 -13.69 1.70 -7.40
CA VAL A 129 -14.17 0.34 -7.18
C VAL A 129 -13.75 -0.13 -5.79
N VAL A 130 -14.69 -0.72 -5.06
CA VAL A 130 -14.42 -1.35 -3.75
C VAL A 130 -14.59 -2.86 -3.87
N TYR A 131 -13.58 -3.59 -3.44
CA TYR A 131 -13.63 -5.04 -3.33
C TYR A 131 -13.73 -5.42 -1.86
N ILE A 132 -14.80 -6.10 -1.49
CA ILE A 132 -14.95 -6.69 -0.15
C ILE A 132 -14.58 -8.16 -0.22
N ILE A 133 -13.69 -8.57 0.66
CA ILE A 133 -13.09 -9.90 0.69
C ILE A 133 -13.39 -10.54 2.02
N THR A 134 -14.14 -11.65 2.00
CA THR A 134 -14.40 -12.47 3.18
C THR A 134 -13.69 -13.82 3.06
N GLY A 135 -13.25 -14.36 4.17
CA GLY A 135 -12.55 -15.64 4.22
C GLY A 135 -12.69 -16.31 5.58
N GLU A 136 -12.16 -17.51 5.71
CA GLU A 136 -12.15 -18.27 6.96
C GLU A 136 -11.26 -17.61 8.03
N ASN A 137 -10.22 -16.94 7.59
CA ASN A 137 -9.25 -16.24 8.43
C ASN A 137 -8.48 -15.17 7.62
N GLU A 138 -7.62 -14.42 8.29
CA GLU A 138 -6.84 -13.34 7.68
C GLU A 138 -5.94 -13.82 6.54
N LYS A 139 -5.34 -15.01 6.67
CA LYS A 139 -4.47 -15.59 5.63
C LYS A 139 -5.26 -15.90 4.36
N ASP A 140 -6.49 -16.39 4.51
CA ASP A 140 -7.37 -16.68 3.37
C ASP A 140 -7.81 -15.38 2.69
N ILE A 141 -8.12 -14.33 3.45
CA ILE A 141 -8.44 -13.00 2.90
C ILE A 141 -7.26 -12.45 2.08
N VAL A 142 -6.05 -12.49 2.60
CA VAL A 142 -4.84 -12.05 1.87
C VAL A 142 -4.60 -12.91 0.63
N LYS A 143 -4.81 -14.23 0.71
CA LYS A 143 -4.70 -15.14 -0.44
C LYS A 143 -5.72 -14.79 -1.53
N GLN A 144 -6.95 -14.45 -1.14
CA GLN A 144 -7.98 -14.03 -2.07
C GLN A 144 -7.67 -12.65 -2.67
N PHE A 145 -7.19 -11.69 -1.87
CA PHE A 145 -6.71 -10.40 -2.36
C PHE A 145 -5.63 -10.58 -3.44
N ARG A 146 -4.64 -11.44 -3.20
CA ARG A 146 -3.60 -11.74 -4.20
C ARG A 146 -4.12 -12.37 -5.48
N LYS A 147 -5.27 -13.03 -5.47
CA LYS A 147 -5.89 -13.55 -6.70
C LYS A 147 -6.37 -12.41 -7.60
N ILE A 148 -6.93 -11.35 -7.04
CA ILE A 148 -7.44 -10.23 -7.82
C ILE A 148 -6.36 -9.28 -8.32
N ILE A 149 -5.30 -9.05 -7.54
CA ILE A 149 -4.19 -8.17 -7.94
C ILE A 149 -3.04 -8.89 -8.66
N GLY A 150 -3.13 -10.22 -8.78
CA GLY A 150 -2.09 -11.03 -9.42
C GLY A 150 -0.98 -11.48 -8.48
N ARG A 151 -0.02 -12.18 -9.05
CA ARG A 151 1.15 -12.69 -8.31
C ARG A 151 2.27 -11.65 -8.34
N SER A 152 2.94 -11.49 -7.21
CA SER A 152 4.17 -10.71 -7.14
C SER A 152 5.25 -11.35 -8.03
N TYR A 153 6.02 -10.52 -8.71
CA TYR A 153 7.25 -10.96 -9.36
C TYR A 153 8.20 -11.52 -8.28
N ILE A 154 8.82 -12.65 -8.59
CA ILE A 154 9.87 -13.21 -7.73
C ILE A 154 11.20 -12.83 -8.39
N PRO A 155 11.96 -11.91 -7.79
CA PRO A 155 13.23 -11.47 -8.36
C PRO A 155 14.29 -12.57 -8.28
N PRO A 156 15.38 -12.47 -9.05
CA PRO A 156 16.51 -13.38 -8.95
C PRO A 156 17.18 -13.29 -7.58
N PHE A 157 17.88 -14.34 -7.19
CA PHE A 157 18.44 -14.49 -5.85
C PHE A 157 19.32 -13.32 -5.41
N TRP A 158 20.14 -12.76 -6.29
CA TRP A 158 21.01 -11.61 -6.00
C TRP A 158 20.23 -10.36 -5.57
N ALA A 159 19.00 -10.20 -6.00
CA ALA A 159 18.17 -9.04 -5.63
C ALA A 159 17.73 -9.04 -4.15
N PHE A 160 17.92 -10.16 -3.44
CA PHE A 160 17.72 -10.27 -1.99
C PHE A 160 19.00 -10.04 -1.19
N GLY A 161 20.13 -9.83 -1.88
CA GLY A 161 21.40 -9.54 -1.26
C GLY A 161 21.58 -8.05 -0.95
N TYR A 162 22.81 -7.66 -0.65
CA TYR A 162 23.13 -6.28 -0.30
C TYR A 162 23.25 -5.39 -1.52
N GLY A 163 22.46 -4.34 -1.55
CA GLY A 163 22.53 -3.28 -2.57
C GLY A 163 23.07 -1.99 -1.99
N GLN A 164 24.16 -1.48 -2.56
CA GLN A 164 24.72 -0.19 -2.21
C GLN A 164 24.15 0.91 -3.08
N SER A 165 23.60 1.94 -2.46
CA SER A 165 23.10 3.14 -3.13
C SER A 165 23.78 4.40 -2.59
N ARG A 166 24.01 5.37 -3.44
CA ARG A 166 24.44 6.71 -3.05
C ARG A 166 24.09 7.73 -4.14
N TRP A 167 23.55 8.87 -3.75
CA TRP A 167 23.55 10.05 -4.58
C TRP A 167 24.98 10.53 -4.80
N GLY A 168 25.40 10.76 -6.02
CA GLY A 168 26.72 11.27 -6.34
C GLY A 168 27.70 10.26 -6.95
N TYR A 169 27.25 9.07 -7.36
CA TYR A 169 28.04 8.23 -8.27
C TYR A 169 27.98 8.83 -9.68
N LYS A 170 29.05 9.46 -10.12
CA LYS A 170 29.09 10.24 -11.38
C LYS A 170 29.74 9.50 -12.52
N THR A 171 30.71 8.64 -12.21
CA THR A 171 31.57 8.01 -13.22
C THR A 171 31.63 6.50 -13.05
N GLU A 172 32.01 5.80 -14.11
CA GLU A 172 32.33 4.37 -14.04
C GLU A 172 33.43 4.09 -13.00
N GLN A 173 34.40 5.02 -12.85
CA GLN A 173 35.48 4.87 -11.89
C GLN A 173 34.97 4.86 -10.45
N ASP A 174 33.98 5.69 -10.11
CA ASP A 174 33.38 5.72 -8.77
C ASP A 174 32.78 4.37 -8.43
N ILE A 175 32.05 3.76 -9.38
CA ILE A 175 31.40 2.46 -9.19
C ILE A 175 32.42 1.34 -9.03
N ARG A 176 33.46 1.32 -9.88
CA ARG A 176 34.52 0.33 -9.77
C ARG A 176 35.30 0.44 -8.45
N GLU A 177 35.53 1.65 -7.97
CA GLU A 177 36.17 1.88 -6.68
C GLU A 177 35.34 1.39 -5.51
N VAL A 178 34.04 1.66 -5.54
CA VAL A 178 33.10 1.15 -4.53
C VAL A 178 33.13 -0.39 -4.49
N ALA A 179 33.01 -1.05 -5.64
CA ALA A 179 33.03 -2.51 -5.73
C ALA A 179 34.35 -3.10 -5.17
N LYS A 180 35.51 -2.50 -5.52
CA LYS A 180 36.82 -2.91 -5.01
C LYS A 180 36.93 -2.76 -3.49
N ARG A 181 36.41 -1.67 -2.93
CA ARG A 181 36.44 -1.44 -1.47
C ARG A 181 35.61 -2.46 -0.71
N TYR A 182 34.42 -2.81 -1.21
CA TYR A 182 33.60 -3.88 -0.62
C TYR A 182 34.33 -5.23 -0.69
N GLN A 183 34.92 -5.55 -1.84
CA GLN A 183 35.70 -6.78 -2.01
C GLN A 183 36.92 -6.81 -1.06
N ALA A 184 37.68 -5.72 -0.96
CA ALA A 184 38.86 -5.63 -0.07
C ALA A 184 38.47 -5.74 1.40
N ALA A 185 37.30 -5.26 1.79
CA ALA A 185 36.78 -5.35 3.15
C ALA A 185 36.14 -6.73 3.46
N GLY A 186 36.00 -7.61 2.48
CA GLY A 186 35.33 -8.90 2.66
C GLY A 186 33.81 -8.77 2.92
N ILE A 187 33.21 -7.66 2.50
CA ILE A 187 31.77 -7.41 2.68
C ILE A 187 31.04 -7.81 1.38
N PRO A 188 30.03 -8.70 1.45
CA PRO A 188 29.24 -9.05 0.28
C PRO A 188 28.56 -7.82 -0.34
N LEU A 189 28.54 -7.77 -1.67
CA LEU A 189 27.87 -6.74 -2.46
C LEU A 189 27.25 -7.40 -3.69
N ASP A 190 25.93 -7.32 -3.83
CA ASP A 190 25.20 -7.97 -4.89
C ASP A 190 24.78 -7.01 -6.00
N SER A 191 24.54 -5.74 -5.64
CA SER A 191 24.15 -4.71 -6.60
C SER A 191 24.61 -3.32 -6.18
N ILE A 192 24.75 -2.42 -7.16
CA ILE A 192 25.00 -1.00 -6.94
C ILE A 192 23.92 -0.22 -7.69
N TYR A 193 23.27 0.70 -6.99
CA TYR A 193 22.28 1.59 -7.57
C TYR A 193 22.91 2.93 -7.91
N LEU A 194 22.79 3.31 -9.18
CA LEU A 194 23.12 4.65 -9.62
C LEU A 194 21.91 5.56 -9.38
N ASP A 195 22.15 6.73 -8.85
CA ASP A 195 21.16 7.79 -8.75
C ASP A 195 21.15 8.62 -10.05
N ILE A 196 21.00 9.93 -9.98
CA ILE A 196 20.83 10.80 -11.16
C ILE A 196 22.12 11.45 -11.65
N ASP A 197 23.17 11.51 -10.83
CA ASP A 197 24.38 12.29 -11.12
C ASP A 197 25.26 11.72 -12.26
N TYR A 198 25.01 10.47 -12.67
CA TYR A 198 25.71 9.87 -13.82
C TYR A 198 25.13 10.31 -15.17
N MET A 199 23.91 10.85 -15.16
CA MET A 199 23.22 11.30 -16.35
C MET A 199 23.72 12.69 -16.77
N GLU A 200 23.96 12.87 -18.08
CA GLU A 200 24.27 14.19 -18.61
C GLU A 200 23.03 15.09 -18.53
N ARG A 201 23.12 16.16 -17.71
CA ARG A 201 22.00 17.10 -17.48
C ARG A 201 20.69 16.39 -17.07
N TYR A 202 20.81 15.27 -16.36
CA TYR A 202 19.67 14.48 -15.87
C TYR A 202 18.71 13.99 -16.97
N LYS A 203 19.26 13.58 -18.11
CA LYS A 203 18.52 13.07 -19.28
C LYS A 203 18.84 11.61 -19.57
#